data_a3c26b8729f99f0e142bf30a9188b0dc
#
_entry.id   a3c26b8729f99f0e142bf30a9188b0dc
#
_cell.length_a   1.000
_cell.length_b   1.000
_cell.length_c   1.000
_cell.angle_alpha   90.00
_cell.angle_beta   90.00
_cell.angle_gamma   90.00
#
_symmetry.space_group_name_H-M   'P 1'
#
loop_
_entity.id
_entity.type
_entity.pdbx_description
1 polymer ?
#
loop_
_entity_poly.entity_id
_entity_poly.type
_entity_poly.pdbx_seq_one_letter_code
_entity_poly.pdbx_strand_id
1 'polypeptide(L)'
;LKKRPFDICIGAIAQYAIMPFLAFTLTKILHLPDAIALGLILVGCCPGGVSSNIMSYLCGGDVAFSVGMTTVSTIISPIMTPVMVSLLASGAHISVNGISMFVSIIETVILPIAVGFTLNHLLAKNETYKELQQIMPGVAVLGLACVVGGVIASQGSKFFTSGVLIFVAVLLHNGLGYLLGYGAGKLTGMNVAKKRTISIEVGMQNAGLATNLATTTPQFASTPESAIICAVSCVWHSISGTLLAGFFASLDKKKTANNESEQTAA
;
A
#
# COMPACT_ATOMS: atom_id res chain seq x y z
N LEU A 1 8.74 14.68 10.76
CA LEU A 1 7.39 15.20 11.02
C LEU A 1 7.38 16.71 11.32
N LYS A 2 8.22 17.23 12.23
CA LYS A 2 8.14 18.64 12.65
C LYS A 2 8.47 19.68 11.56
N LYS A 3 9.23 19.37 10.51
CA LYS A 3 9.69 20.36 9.53
C LYS A 3 8.69 20.69 8.40
N ARG A 4 7.73 19.81 8.08
CA ARG A 4 6.69 20.03 7.04
C ARG A 4 5.44 19.18 7.28
N PRO A 5 4.67 19.44 8.36
CA PRO A 5 3.47 18.64 8.68
C PRO A 5 2.39 18.75 7.59
N PHE A 6 2.33 19.90 6.91
CA PHE A 6 1.31 20.16 5.90
C PHE A 6 1.40 19.23 4.68
N ASP A 7 2.61 18.96 4.16
CA ASP A 7 2.78 18.03 3.03
C ASP A 7 2.34 16.61 3.40
N ILE A 8 2.63 16.17 4.64
CA ILE A 8 2.22 14.85 5.15
C ILE A 8 0.70 14.76 5.26
N CYS A 9 0.03 15.81 5.76
CA CYS A 9 -1.42 15.87 5.81
C CYS A 9 -2.04 15.78 4.40
N ILE A 10 -1.50 16.52 3.43
CA ILE A 10 -1.93 16.43 2.03
C ILE A 10 -1.77 15.01 1.50
N GLY A 11 -0.62 14.37 1.78
CA GLY A 11 -0.36 13.00 1.36
C GLY A 11 -1.34 12.00 1.97
N ALA A 12 -1.61 12.10 3.27
CA ALA A 12 -2.57 11.23 3.95
C ALA A 12 -4.01 11.44 3.44
N ILE A 13 -4.41 12.69 3.19
CA ILE A 13 -5.72 13.01 2.60
C ILE A 13 -5.79 12.42 1.18
N ALA A 14 -4.77 12.62 0.36
CA ALA A 14 -4.73 12.06 -0.99
C ALA A 14 -4.83 10.53 -0.97
N GLN A 15 -4.12 9.86 -0.06
CA GLN A 15 -4.17 8.43 0.15
C GLN A 15 -5.62 7.94 0.38
N TYR A 16 -6.28 8.47 1.41
CA TYR A 16 -7.63 8.03 1.83
C TYR A 16 -8.76 8.63 0.98
N ALA A 17 -8.49 9.62 0.13
CA ALA A 17 -9.46 10.09 -0.86
C ALA A 17 -9.32 9.33 -2.19
N ILE A 18 -8.11 9.21 -2.74
CA ILE A 18 -7.92 8.66 -4.10
C ILE A 18 -8.19 7.16 -4.11
N MET A 19 -7.49 6.39 -3.28
CA MET A 19 -7.46 4.93 -3.44
C MET A 19 -8.77 4.24 -3.07
N PRO A 20 -9.49 4.61 -1.98
CA PRO A 20 -10.79 4.03 -1.69
C PRO A 20 -11.83 4.29 -2.78
N PHE A 21 -11.94 5.56 -3.23
CA PHE A 21 -12.92 5.93 -4.24
C PHE A 21 -12.58 5.35 -5.62
N LEU A 22 -11.29 5.24 -5.94
CA LEU A 22 -10.82 4.57 -7.16
C LEU A 22 -11.15 3.07 -7.13
N ALA A 23 -10.92 2.39 -6.00
CA ALA A 23 -11.32 1.00 -5.81
C ALA A 23 -12.82 0.83 -6.05
N PHE A 24 -13.65 1.61 -5.37
CA PHE A 24 -15.10 1.58 -5.55
C PHE A 24 -15.53 1.83 -7.00
N THR A 25 -14.96 2.83 -7.65
CA THR A 25 -15.27 3.17 -9.05
C THR A 25 -14.93 2.01 -9.98
N LEU A 26 -13.76 1.40 -9.80
CA LEU A 26 -13.34 0.25 -10.60
C LEU A 26 -14.22 -0.99 -10.37
N THR A 27 -14.72 -1.22 -9.13
CA THR A 27 -15.66 -2.32 -8.89
C THR A 27 -16.95 -2.18 -9.74
N LYS A 28 -17.43 -0.94 -9.90
CA LYS A 28 -18.62 -0.64 -10.71
C LYS A 28 -18.33 -0.72 -12.20
N ILE A 29 -17.24 -0.11 -12.67
CA ILE A 29 -16.89 -0.08 -14.10
C ILE A 29 -16.58 -1.48 -14.64
N LEU A 30 -15.85 -2.28 -13.87
CA LEU A 30 -15.45 -3.64 -14.27
C LEU A 30 -16.49 -4.70 -13.91
N HIS A 31 -17.61 -4.32 -13.28
CA HIS A 31 -18.66 -5.23 -12.83
C HIS A 31 -18.08 -6.41 -12.03
N LEU A 32 -17.20 -6.09 -11.05
CA LEU A 32 -16.54 -7.13 -10.24
C LEU A 32 -17.57 -7.91 -9.41
N PRO A 33 -17.45 -9.25 -9.32
CA PRO A 33 -18.22 -10.03 -8.36
C PRO A 33 -18.04 -9.49 -6.93
N ASP A 34 -19.08 -9.55 -6.11
CA ASP A 34 -19.12 -8.91 -4.78
C ASP A 34 -17.91 -9.25 -3.88
N ALA A 35 -17.50 -10.51 -3.84
CA ALA A 35 -16.34 -10.92 -3.06
C ALA A 35 -15.03 -10.28 -3.57
N ILE A 36 -14.83 -10.21 -4.89
CA ILE A 36 -13.65 -9.57 -5.49
C ILE A 36 -13.71 -8.06 -5.32
N ALA A 37 -14.92 -7.47 -5.46
CA ALA A 37 -15.16 -6.05 -5.21
C ALA A 37 -14.79 -5.67 -3.77
N LEU A 38 -15.25 -6.47 -2.78
CA LEU A 38 -14.88 -6.28 -1.37
C LEU A 38 -13.35 -6.29 -1.17
N GLY A 39 -12.66 -7.26 -1.76
CA GLY A 39 -11.21 -7.35 -1.67
C GLY A 39 -10.50 -6.13 -2.24
N LEU A 40 -10.94 -5.60 -3.41
CA LEU A 40 -10.37 -4.39 -3.98
C LEU A 40 -10.63 -3.15 -3.11
N ILE A 41 -11.84 -3.03 -2.55
CA ILE A 41 -12.19 -1.97 -1.60
C ILE A 41 -11.32 -2.07 -0.34
N LEU A 42 -11.11 -3.27 0.20
CA LEU A 42 -10.21 -3.49 1.33
C LEU A 42 -8.79 -3.00 1.02
N VAL A 43 -8.22 -3.36 -0.14
CA VAL A 43 -6.91 -2.87 -0.57
C VAL A 43 -6.89 -1.34 -0.64
N GLY A 44 -7.88 -0.74 -1.29
CA GLY A 44 -7.96 0.72 -1.45
C GLY A 44 -8.11 1.49 -0.14
N CYS A 45 -8.76 0.91 0.86
CA CYS A 45 -8.99 1.53 2.18
C CYS A 45 -7.86 1.25 3.18
N CYS A 46 -6.88 0.41 2.87
CA CYS A 46 -5.72 0.19 3.71
C CYS A 46 -4.76 1.40 3.70
N PRO A 47 -3.90 1.56 4.72
CA PRO A 47 -2.86 2.58 4.73
C PRO A 47 -1.78 2.31 3.67
N GLY A 48 -0.82 3.22 3.51
CA GLY A 48 0.35 3.04 2.65
C GLY A 48 1.18 1.81 3.06
N GLY A 49 1.73 1.11 2.08
CA GLY A 49 2.57 -0.06 2.30
C GLY A 49 4.00 0.33 2.69
N VAL A 50 4.61 -0.35 3.67
CA VAL A 50 5.98 -0.06 4.12
C VAL A 50 7.01 -0.16 2.99
N SER A 51 6.79 -1.02 2.00
CA SER A 51 7.66 -1.15 0.82
C SER A 51 7.74 0.13 -0.04
N SER A 52 6.75 1.02 0.03
CA SER A 52 6.78 2.32 -0.66
C SER A 52 7.96 3.20 -0.22
N ASN A 53 8.40 3.08 1.04
CA ASN A 53 9.56 3.82 1.54
C ASN A 53 10.85 3.43 0.80
N ILE A 54 11.02 2.14 0.50
CA ILE A 54 12.17 1.64 -0.28
C ILE A 54 12.07 2.15 -1.73
N MET A 55 10.90 2.09 -2.33
CA MET A 55 10.68 2.58 -3.69
C MET A 55 10.89 4.09 -3.79
N SER A 56 10.48 4.85 -2.77
CA SER A 56 10.73 6.28 -2.67
C SER A 56 12.24 6.59 -2.60
N TYR A 57 13.01 5.79 -1.87
CA TYR A 57 14.46 5.89 -1.87
C TYR A 57 15.06 5.61 -3.25
N LEU A 58 14.67 4.50 -3.88
CA LEU A 58 15.20 4.07 -5.18
C LEU A 58 14.89 5.03 -6.34
N CYS A 59 13.79 5.78 -6.25
CA CYS A 59 13.40 6.75 -7.28
C CYS A 59 13.96 8.16 -7.07
N GLY A 60 14.85 8.38 -6.10
CA GLY A 60 15.32 9.70 -5.73
C GLY A 60 14.21 10.60 -5.15
N GLY A 61 13.26 9.99 -4.45
CA GLY A 61 12.18 10.65 -3.73
C GLY A 61 12.59 11.22 -2.37
N ASP A 62 11.65 11.81 -1.67
CA ASP A 62 11.80 12.32 -0.30
C ASP A 62 11.42 11.21 0.70
N VAL A 63 12.42 10.44 1.15
CA VAL A 63 12.22 9.31 2.06
C VAL A 63 11.61 9.73 3.40
N ALA A 64 11.99 10.91 3.93
CA ALA A 64 11.44 11.40 5.19
C ALA A 64 9.94 11.74 5.05
N PHE A 65 9.53 12.24 3.90
CA PHE A 65 8.14 12.47 3.57
C PHE A 65 7.38 11.13 3.40
N SER A 66 7.98 10.14 2.73
CA SER A 66 7.45 8.80 2.57
C SER A 66 7.16 8.14 3.93
N VAL A 67 8.17 8.05 4.80
CA VAL A 67 8.03 7.50 6.16
C VAL A 67 6.97 8.27 6.95
N GLY A 68 6.92 9.60 6.81
CA GLY A 68 5.91 10.42 7.46
C GLY A 68 4.49 10.08 7.01
N MET A 69 4.25 9.93 5.71
CA MET A 69 2.94 9.52 5.15
C MET A 69 2.54 8.12 5.62
N THR A 70 3.44 7.14 5.47
CA THR A 70 3.18 5.77 5.91
C THR A 70 2.87 5.70 7.42
N THR A 71 3.63 6.44 8.25
CA THR A 71 3.40 6.48 9.70
C THR A 71 2.03 7.05 10.03
N VAL A 72 1.68 8.21 9.47
CA VAL A 72 0.38 8.86 9.74
C VAL A 72 -0.76 7.99 9.25
N SER A 73 -0.70 7.48 8.01
CA SER A 73 -1.76 6.62 7.46
C SER A 73 -1.94 5.34 8.27
N THR A 74 -0.85 4.74 8.77
CA THR A 74 -0.91 3.53 9.60
C THR A 74 -1.51 3.80 10.99
N ILE A 75 -1.16 4.94 11.63
CA ILE A 75 -1.72 5.29 12.95
C ILE A 75 -3.21 5.56 12.87
N ILE A 76 -3.69 6.18 11.81
CA ILE A 76 -5.13 6.50 11.65
C ILE A 76 -5.92 5.33 11.04
N SER A 77 -5.27 4.30 10.51
CA SER A 77 -5.92 3.18 9.81
C SER A 77 -6.95 2.42 10.65
N PRO A 78 -6.81 2.23 11.98
CA PRO A 78 -7.85 1.56 12.78
C PRO A 78 -9.22 2.24 12.68
N ILE A 79 -9.25 3.54 12.44
CA ILE A 79 -10.48 4.32 12.29
C ILE A 79 -10.82 4.47 10.80
N MET A 80 -9.87 4.95 9.99
CA MET A 80 -10.14 5.30 8.60
C MET A 80 -10.48 4.08 7.74
N THR A 81 -9.76 2.98 7.90
CA THR A 81 -10.00 1.78 7.10
C THR A 81 -11.40 1.20 7.35
N PRO A 82 -11.86 0.92 8.60
CA PRO A 82 -13.20 0.43 8.83
C PRO A 82 -14.30 1.40 8.37
N VAL A 83 -14.12 2.70 8.59
CA VAL A 83 -15.10 3.72 8.16
C VAL A 83 -15.24 3.73 6.64
N MET A 84 -14.12 3.78 5.91
CA MET A 84 -14.14 3.81 4.45
C MET A 84 -14.66 2.49 3.86
N VAL A 85 -14.25 1.34 4.41
CA VAL A 85 -14.76 0.03 3.95
C VAL A 85 -16.25 -0.08 4.23
N SER A 86 -16.74 0.29 5.41
CA SER A 86 -18.18 0.23 5.73
C SER A 86 -18.99 1.13 4.81
N LEU A 87 -18.49 2.33 4.50
CA LEU A 87 -19.16 3.29 3.61
C LEU A 87 -19.24 2.75 2.17
N LEU A 88 -18.10 2.29 1.63
CA LEU A 88 -18.01 1.91 0.22
C LEU A 88 -18.54 0.50 -0.06
N ALA A 89 -18.38 -0.43 0.90
CA ALA A 89 -18.94 -1.77 0.79
C ALA A 89 -20.48 -1.75 0.88
N SER A 90 -21.07 -0.89 1.70
CA SER A 90 -22.53 -0.72 1.73
C SER A 90 -23.07 -0.20 0.40
N GLY A 91 -22.36 0.69 -0.27
CA GLY A 91 -22.64 1.13 -1.64
C GLY A 91 -22.49 0.02 -2.70
N ALA A 92 -21.81 -1.08 -2.37
CA ALA A 92 -21.71 -2.30 -3.16
C ALA A 92 -22.62 -3.43 -2.65
N HIS A 93 -23.56 -3.14 -1.75
CA HIS A 93 -24.48 -4.09 -1.10
C HIS A 93 -23.82 -5.14 -0.19
N ILE A 94 -22.64 -4.85 0.32
CA ILE A 94 -21.88 -5.73 1.22
C ILE A 94 -21.96 -5.18 2.65
N SER A 95 -22.46 -6.00 3.57
CA SER A 95 -22.52 -5.64 5.00
C SER A 95 -21.16 -5.86 5.66
N VAL A 96 -20.63 -4.83 6.32
CA VAL A 96 -19.34 -4.87 7.01
C VAL A 96 -19.50 -4.34 8.45
N ASN A 97 -18.98 -5.11 9.43
CA ASN A 97 -18.92 -4.68 10.81
C ASN A 97 -17.63 -3.88 11.06
N GLY A 98 -17.74 -2.55 11.10
CA GLY A 98 -16.61 -1.65 11.30
C GLY A 98 -15.91 -1.83 12.66
N ILE A 99 -16.64 -2.19 13.72
CA ILE A 99 -16.05 -2.41 15.06
C ILE A 99 -15.16 -3.66 15.05
N SER A 100 -15.60 -4.75 14.43
CA SER A 100 -14.79 -5.95 14.29
C SER A 100 -13.51 -5.68 13.51
N MET A 101 -13.59 -4.89 12.44
CA MET A 101 -12.41 -4.46 11.68
C MET A 101 -11.48 -3.55 12.48
N PHE A 102 -12.04 -2.61 13.25
CA PHE A 102 -11.24 -1.75 14.13
C PHE A 102 -10.40 -2.58 15.10
N VAL A 103 -11.02 -3.54 15.79
CA VAL A 103 -10.33 -4.45 16.72
C VAL A 103 -9.26 -5.26 15.98
N SER A 104 -9.60 -5.85 14.84
CA SER A 104 -8.63 -6.61 14.03
C SER A 104 -7.41 -5.78 13.63
N ILE A 105 -7.59 -4.51 13.26
CA ILE A 105 -6.45 -3.63 12.88
C ILE A 105 -5.63 -3.25 14.12
N ILE A 106 -6.25 -3.00 15.27
CA ILE A 106 -5.50 -2.77 16.51
C ILE A 106 -4.61 -3.98 16.83
N GLU A 107 -5.16 -5.19 16.77
CA GLU A 107 -4.45 -6.43 17.08
C GLU A 107 -3.34 -6.76 16.07
N THR A 108 -3.59 -6.53 14.79
CA THR A 108 -2.67 -6.97 13.73
C THR A 108 -1.68 -5.90 13.28
N VAL A 109 -1.91 -4.63 13.60
CA VAL A 109 -1.05 -3.52 13.18
C VAL A 109 -0.52 -2.75 14.40
N ILE A 110 -1.39 -2.17 15.22
CA ILE A 110 -0.95 -1.26 16.29
C ILE A 110 -0.22 -2.02 17.38
N LEU A 111 -0.76 -3.15 17.82
CA LEU A 111 -0.14 -3.95 18.88
C LEU A 111 1.26 -4.45 18.50
N PRO A 112 1.50 -5.07 17.33
CA PRO A 112 2.85 -5.48 16.92
C PRO A 112 3.82 -4.30 16.78
N ILE A 113 3.38 -3.15 16.27
CA ILE A 113 4.20 -1.95 16.19
C ILE A 113 4.59 -1.46 17.59
N ALA A 114 3.64 -1.40 18.52
CA ALA A 114 3.91 -0.99 19.90
C ALA A 114 4.88 -1.94 20.59
N VAL A 115 4.71 -3.25 20.42
CA VAL A 115 5.63 -4.27 20.94
C VAL A 115 7.01 -4.11 20.31
N GLY A 116 7.11 -4.00 18.98
CA GLY A 116 8.38 -3.81 18.29
C GLY A 116 9.11 -2.54 18.70
N PHE A 117 8.37 -1.42 18.87
CA PHE A 117 8.92 -0.16 19.38
C PHE A 117 9.47 -0.31 20.82
N THR A 118 8.71 -0.97 21.69
CA THR A 118 9.10 -1.23 23.08
C THR A 118 10.35 -2.11 23.15
N LEU A 119 10.37 -3.21 22.40
CA LEU A 119 11.53 -4.09 22.30
C LEU A 119 12.76 -3.34 21.80
N ASN A 120 12.60 -2.53 20.75
CA ASN A 120 13.69 -1.73 20.21
C ASN A 120 14.20 -0.71 21.24
N HIS A 121 13.31 -0.07 22.00
CA HIS A 121 13.71 0.87 23.06
C HIS A 121 14.50 0.19 24.18
N LEU A 122 14.06 -1.00 24.59
CA LEU A 122 14.68 -1.74 25.70
C LEU A 122 15.98 -2.46 25.28
N LEU A 123 16.02 -3.00 24.06
CA LEU A 123 17.06 -3.92 23.61
C LEU A 123 18.02 -3.31 22.57
N ALA A 124 17.88 -2.04 22.19
CA ALA A 124 18.67 -1.39 21.14
C ALA A 124 20.20 -1.45 21.35
N LYS A 125 20.67 -1.62 22.61
CA LYS A 125 22.08 -1.74 22.96
C LYS A 125 22.60 -3.18 23.00
N ASN A 126 21.71 -4.18 22.87
CA ASN A 126 22.08 -5.60 22.91
C ASN A 126 22.54 -6.04 21.52
N GLU A 127 23.73 -6.61 21.39
CA GLU A 127 24.31 -7.01 20.11
C GLU A 127 23.52 -8.14 19.44
N THR A 128 23.08 -9.15 20.19
CA THR A 128 22.23 -10.24 19.67
C THR A 128 20.92 -9.69 19.11
N TYR A 129 20.34 -8.66 19.73
CA TYR A 129 19.13 -8.02 19.22
C TYR A 129 19.38 -7.28 17.90
N LYS A 130 20.53 -6.63 17.75
CA LYS A 130 20.93 -5.96 16.49
C LYS A 130 21.11 -6.98 15.36
N GLU A 131 21.72 -8.13 15.65
CA GLU A 131 21.84 -9.22 14.68
C GLU A 131 20.46 -9.76 14.28
N LEU A 132 19.55 -9.96 15.24
CA LEU A 132 18.18 -10.37 14.99
C LEU A 132 17.44 -9.38 14.09
N GLN A 133 17.60 -8.07 14.33
CA GLN A 133 16.98 -7.04 13.50
C GLN A 133 17.39 -7.11 12.02
N GLN A 134 18.60 -7.56 11.70
CA GLN A 134 19.06 -7.73 10.33
C GLN A 134 18.36 -8.89 9.60
N ILE A 135 17.94 -9.91 10.34
CA ILE A 135 17.27 -11.10 9.81
C ILE A 135 15.75 -10.90 9.67
N MET A 136 15.16 -10.08 10.56
CA MET A 136 13.70 -9.88 10.63
C MET A 136 13.03 -9.48 9.32
N PRO A 137 13.61 -8.61 8.46
CA PRO A 137 13.01 -8.31 7.16
C PRO A 137 12.84 -9.54 6.27
N GLY A 138 13.83 -10.46 6.28
CA GLY A 138 13.75 -11.73 5.54
C GLY A 138 12.64 -12.63 6.08
N VAL A 139 12.51 -12.74 7.41
CA VAL A 139 11.42 -13.50 8.06
C VAL A 139 10.05 -12.92 7.69
N ALA A 140 9.92 -11.60 7.69
CA ALA A 140 8.67 -10.93 7.32
C ALA A 140 8.29 -11.21 5.85
N VAL A 141 9.26 -11.18 4.92
CA VAL A 141 9.03 -11.50 3.50
C VAL A 141 8.59 -12.95 3.34
N LEU A 142 9.23 -13.90 4.02
CA LEU A 142 8.85 -15.32 4.00
C LEU A 142 7.45 -15.52 4.59
N GLY A 143 7.13 -14.90 5.72
CA GLY A 143 5.80 -14.95 6.31
C GLY A 143 4.73 -14.43 5.35
N LEU A 144 4.97 -13.29 4.71
CA LEU A 144 4.06 -12.73 3.72
C LEU A 144 3.89 -13.65 2.50
N ALA A 145 4.99 -14.24 2.01
CA ALA A 145 4.93 -15.21 0.91
C ALA A 145 4.11 -16.45 1.26
N CYS A 146 4.22 -16.95 2.50
CA CYS A 146 3.40 -18.05 2.98
C CYS A 146 1.90 -17.71 3.03
N VAL A 147 1.55 -16.51 3.52
CA VAL A 147 0.15 -16.05 3.55
C VAL A 147 -0.41 -15.91 2.14
N VAL A 148 0.30 -15.23 1.24
CA VAL A 148 -0.11 -15.05 -0.17
C VAL A 148 -0.22 -16.40 -0.88
N GLY A 149 0.78 -17.27 -0.72
CA GLY A 149 0.79 -18.61 -1.28
C GLY A 149 -0.36 -19.47 -0.76
N GLY A 150 -0.65 -19.39 0.54
CA GLY A 150 -1.78 -20.08 1.17
C GLY A 150 -3.13 -19.63 0.61
N VAL A 151 -3.34 -18.33 0.40
CA VAL A 151 -4.57 -17.81 -0.23
C VAL A 151 -4.71 -18.35 -1.66
N ILE A 152 -3.66 -18.27 -2.47
CA ILE A 152 -3.69 -18.75 -3.86
C ILE A 152 -3.91 -20.26 -3.90
N ALA A 153 -3.27 -21.04 -3.02
CA ALA A 153 -3.44 -22.48 -2.95
C ALA A 153 -4.87 -22.89 -2.55
N SER A 154 -5.47 -22.20 -1.57
CA SER A 154 -6.83 -22.49 -1.10
C SER A 154 -7.92 -22.07 -2.09
N GLN A 155 -7.68 -21.10 -2.94
CA GLN A 155 -8.64 -20.52 -3.89
C GLN A 155 -8.23 -20.73 -5.36
N GLY A 156 -7.30 -21.62 -5.65
CA GLY A 156 -6.62 -21.76 -6.93
C GLY A 156 -7.55 -21.90 -8.13
N SER A 157 -8.64 -22.67 -8.04
CA SER A 157 -9.60 -22.81 -9.15
C SER A 157 -10.27 -21.48 -9.48
N LYS A 158 -10.67 -20.70 -8.49
CA LYS A 158 -11.30 -19.39 -8.67
C LYS A 158 -10.28 -18.32 -9.13
N PHE A 159 -9.03 -18.45 -8.71
CA PHE A 159 -7.95 -17.62 -9.21
C PHE A 159 -7.79 -17.76 -10.73
N PHE A 160 -7.83 -18.98 -11.27
CA PHE A 160 -7.67 -19.19 -12.72
C PHE A 160 -8.89 -18.75 -13.51
N THR A 161 -10.11 -18.89 -12.99
CA THR A 161 -11.33 -18.47 -13.69
C THR A 161 -11.53 -16.95 -13.73
N SER A 162 -11.11 -16.24 -12.67
CA SER A 162 -11.26 -14.78 -12.56
C SER A 162 -9.94 -14.02 -12.72
N GLY A 163 -8.82 -14.71 -12.96
CA GLY A 163 -7.47 -14.17 -12.86
C GLY A 163 -7.20 -12.96 -13.76
N VAL A 164 -7.69 -12.98 -15.00
CA VAL A 164 -7.52 -11.86 -15.93
C VAL A 164 -8.23 -10.61 -15.41
N LEU A 165 -9.47 -10.75 -14.95
CA LEU A 165 -10.27 -9.64 -14.43
C LEU A 165 -9.64 -9.06 -13.15
N ILE A 166 -9.20 -9.93 -12.24
CA ILE A 166 -8.48 -9.55 -11.02
C ILE A 166 -7.21 -8.78 -11.35
N PHE A 167 -6.41 -9.31 -12.29
CA PHE A 167 -5.16 -8.67 -12.68
C PHE A 167 -5.39 -7.30 -13.30
N VAL A 168 -6.38 -7.16 -14.20
CA VAL A 168 -6.75 -5.87 -14.81
C VAL A 168 -7.21 -4.88 -13.73
N ALA A 169 -8.05 -5.32 -12.78
CA ALA A 169 -8.51 -4.46 -11.70
C ALA A 169 -7.35 -3.96 -10.82
N VAL A 170 -6.42 -4.84 -10.44
CA VAL A 170 -5.24 -4.51 -9.64
C VAL A 170 -4.30 -3.58 -10.40
N LEU A 171 -4.04 -3.85 -11.69
CA LEU A 171 -3.19 -3.03 -12.55
C LEU A 171 -3.76 -1.61 -12.69
N LEU A 172 -5.05 -1.49 -12.96
CA LEU A 172 -5.72 -0.19 -13.08
C LEU A 172 -5.74 0.56 -11.74
N HIS A 173 -6.10 -0.11 -10.65
CA HIS A 173 -6.15 0.50 -9.32
C HIS A 173 -4.79 1.06 -8.89
N ASN A 174 -3.76 0.26 -9.01
CA ASN A 174 -2.40 0.65 -8.65
C ASN A 174 -1.83 1.71 -9.61
N GLY A 175 -1.95 1.49 -10.94
CA GLY A 175 -1.42 2.40 -11.96
C GLY A 175 -2.09 3.79 -11.95
N LEU A 176 -3.42 3.82 -11.83
CA LEU A 176 -4.16 5.08 -11.67
C LEU A 176 -3.86 5.74 -10.32
N GLY A 177 -3.64 4.95 -9.26
CA GLY A 177 -3.16 5.45 -7.97
C GLY A 177 -1.83 6.19 -8.09
N TYR A 178 -0.86 5.64 -8.80
CA TYR A 178 0.41 6.32 -9.09
C TYR A 178 0.21 7.63 -9.86
N LEU A 179 -0.63 7.61 -10.89
CA LEU A 179 -0.90 8.76 -11.74
C LEU A 179 -1.58 9.89 -10.95
N LEU A 180 -2.63 9.55 -10.23
CA LEU A 180 -3.41 10.52 -9.45
C LEU A 180 -2.62 11.04 -8.24
N GLY A 181 -1.81 10.19 -7.59
CA GLY A 181 -0.88 10.61 -6.54
C GLY A 181 0.16 11.60 -7.05
N TYR A 182 0.76 11.34 -8.21
CA TYR A 182 1.67 12.30 -8.87
C TYR A 182 0.96 13.61 -9.21
N GLY A 183 -0.28 13.51 -9.72
CA GLY A 183 -1.14 14.66 -10.01
C GLY A 183 -1.43 15.51 -8.77
N ALA A 184 -1.75 14.87 -7.65
CA ALA A 184 -1.97 15.56 -6.36
C ALA A 184 -0.71 16.33 -5.92
N GLY A 185 0.47 15.71 -6.02
CA GLY A 185 1.73 16.38 -5.74
C GLY A 185 2.04 17.55 -6.69
N LYS A 186 1.62 17.44 -7.96
CA LYS A 186 1.75 18.53 -8.95
C LYS A 186 0.81 19.69 -8.62
N LEU A 187 -0.45 19.40 -8.31
CA LEU A 187 -1.48 20.40 -7.99
C LEU A 187 -1.15 21.17 -6.70
N THR A 188 -0.50 20.54 -5.75
CA THR A 188 -0.09 21.16 -4.47
C THR A 188 1.31 21.80 -4.52
N GLY A 189 1.93 21.91 -5.69
CA GLY A 189 3.20 22.60 -5.87
C GLY A 189 4.41 21.88 -5.26
N MET A 190 4.32 20.57 -5.00
CA MET A 190 5.44 19.80 -4.45
C MET A 190 6.62 19.75 -5.42
N ASN A 191 7.85 19.69 -4.89
CA ASN A 191 9.06 19.49 -5.69
C ASN A 191 9.09 18.08 -6.33
N VAL A 192 10.05 17.84 -7.22
CA VAL A 192 10.13 16.57 -7.98
C VAL A 192 10.24 15.36 -7.06
N ALA A 193 11.10 15.42 -6.03
CA ALA A 193 11.28 14.32 -5.10
C ALA A 193 9.97 13.94 -4.37
N LYS A 194 9.23 14.94 -3.88
CA LYS A 194 7.94 14.72 -3.21
C LYS A 194 6.84 14.27 -4.16
N LYS A 195 6.82 14.76 -5.42
CA LYS A 195 5.87 14.26 -6.43
C LYS A 195 6.06 12.77 -6.73
N ARG A 196 7.30 12.32 -6.79
CA ARG A 196 7.61 10.88 -6.94
C ARG A 196 7.18 10.09 -5.71
N THR A 197 7.49 10.61 -4.53
CA THR A 197 7.12 9.98 -3.26
C THR A 197 5.60 9.85 -3.12
N ILE A 198 4.83 10.93 -3.26
CA ILE A 198 3.37 10.86 -3.11
C ILE A 198 2.72 9.97 -4.18
N SER A 199 3.29 9.92 -5.40
CA SER A 199 2.86 8.97 -6.43
C SER A 199 2.98 7.53 -5.93
N ILE A 200 4.15 7.15 -5.44
CA ILE A 200 4.43 5.81 -4.93
C ILE A 200 3.60 5.50 -3.70
N GLU A 201 3.56 6.40 -2.71
CA GLU A 201 2.82 6.21 -1.46
C GLU A 201 1.32 6.00 -1.70
N VAL A 202 0.70 6.83 -2.55
CA VAL A 202 -0.73 6.71 -2.88
C VAL A 202 -1.00 5.42 -3.65
N GLY A 203 -0.18 5.05 -4.63
CA GLY A 203 -0.42 3.86 -5.44
C GLY A 203 -0.09 2.55 -4.74
N MET A 204 0.84 2.53 -3.77
CA MET A 204 1.26 1.31 -3.06
C MET A 204 0.57 1.16 -1.72
N GLN A 205 -0.53 0.46 -1.71
CA GLN A 205 -1.30 0.18 -0.50
C GLN A 205 -0.67 -0.95 0.34
N ASN A 206 -1.01 -1.02 1.62
CA ASN A 206 -0.69 -2.16 2.48
C ASN A 206 -1.59 -3.36 2.14
N ALA A 207 -1.36 -3.96 0.98
CA ALA A 207 -2.11 -5.13 0.52
C ALA A 207 -1.89 -6.37 1.41
N GLY A 208 -0.77 -6.43 2.14
CA GLY A 208 -0.54 -7.46 3.17
C GLY A 208 -1.55 -7.35 4.31
N LEU A 209 -1.81 -6.15 4.81
CA LEU A 209 -2.88 -5.90 5.78
C LEU A 209 -4.26 -6.26 5.19
N ALA A 210 -4.53 -5.84 3.95
CA ALA A 210 -5.80 -6.19 3.30
C ALA A 210 -5.99 -7.70 3.17
N THR A 211 -4.94 -8.45 2.80
CA THR A 211 -4.95 -9.92 2.74
C THR A 211 -5.22 -10.52 4.12
N ASN A 212 -4.55 -10.01 5.16
CA ASN A 212 -4.77 -10.46 6.53
C ASN A 212 -6.22 -10.21 6.97
N LEU A 213 -6.74 -9.00 6.78
CA LEU A 213 -8.14 -8.68 7.12
C LEU A 213 -9.12 -9.59 6.40
N ALA A 214 -8.92 -9.82 5.10
CA ALA A 214 -9.78 -10.68 4.29
C ALA A 214 -9.75 -12.16 4.73
N THR A 215 -8.66 -12.62 5.37
CA THR A 215 -8.51 -14.03 5.79
C THR A 215 -8.83 -14.26 7.26
N THR A 216 -8.57 -13.29 8.13
CA THR A 216 -8.66 -13.49 9.59
C THR A 216 -9.89 -12.85 10.23
N THR A 217 -10.49 -11.84 9.57
CA THR A 217 -11.66 -11.17 10.14
C THR A 217 -12.90 -12.04 9.94
N PRO A 218 -13.59 -12.49 11.01
CA PRO A 218 -14.66 -13.51 10.92
C PRO A 218 -15.79 -13.16 9.95
N GLN A 219 -16.13 -11.90 9.81
CA GLN A 219 -17.18 -11.42 8.90
C GLN A 219 -16.89 -11.70 7.42
N PHE A 220 -15.63 -11.90 7.04
CA PHE A 220 -15.24 -12.21 5.66
C PHE A 220 -15.09 -13.71 5.38
N ALA A 221 -15.36 -14.55 6.37
CA ALA A 221 -15.33 -16.02 6.19
C ALA A 221 -16.31 -16.50 5.12
N SER A 222 -17.41 -15.78 4.87
CA SER A 222 -18.39 -16.07 3.80
C SER A 222 -17.92 -15.61 2.40
N THR A 223 -16.86 -14.82 2.31
CA THR A 223 -16.33 -14.25 1.07
C THR A 223 -14.82 -14.49 0.94
N PRO A 224 -14.34 -15.75 1.05
CA PRO A 224 -12.91 -16.05 1.07
C PRO A 224 -12.19 -15.64 -0.23
N GLU A 225 -12.92 -15.46 -1.33
CA GLU A 225 -12.40 -14.98 -2.61
C GLU A 225 -11.90 -13.52 -2.54
N SER A 226 -12.36 -12.74 -1.57
CA SER A 226 -11.87 -11.37 -1.36
C SER A 226 -10.37 -11.32 -1.08
N ALA A 227 -9.82 -12.37 -0.47
CA ALA A 227 -8.38 -12.47 -0.22
C ALA A 227 -7.55 -12.64 -1.50
N ILE A 228 -8.13 -13.16 -2.60
CA ILE A 228 -7.38 -13.40 -3.85
C ILE A 228 -6.87 -12.08 -4.42
N ILE A 229 -7.74 -11.09 -4.61
CA ILE A 229 -7.34 -9.81 -5.18
C ILE A 229 -6.40 -9.04 -4.24
N CYS A 230 -6.56 -9.20 -2.92
CA CYS A 230 -5.63 -8.65 -1.94
C CYS A 230 -4.23 -9.26 -2.09
N ALA A 231 -4.13 -10.59 -2.21
CA ALA A 231 -2.89 -11.32 -2.40
C ALA A 231 -2.20 -10.95 -3.73
N VAL A 232 -2.95 -10.87 -4.83
CA VAL A 232 -2.45 -10.43 -6.14
C VAL A 232 -1.93 -8.98 -6.06
N SER A 233 -2.67 -8.09 -5.38
CA SER A 233 -2.23 -6.72 -5.16
C SER A 233 -0.92 -6.64 -4.39
N CYS A 234 -0.71 -7.52 -3.40
CA CYS A 234 0.52 -7.56 -2.61
C CYS A 234 1.75 -7.84 -3.47
N VAL A 235 1.65 -8.81 -4.38
CA VAL A 235 2.73 -9.14 -5.32
C VAL A 235 2.91 -8.04 -6.36
N TRP A 236 1.80 -7.59 -6.97
CA TRP A 236 1.84 -6.58 -8.02
C TRP A 236 2.41 -5.25 -7.55
N HIS A 237 2.06 -4.76 -6.36
CA HIS A 237 2.57 -3.51 -5.82
C HIS A 237 4.10 -3.52 -5.72
N SER A 238 4.71 -4.64 -5.34
CA SER A 238 6.17 -4.77 -5.28
C SER A 238 6.80 -4.71 -6.67
N ILE A 239 6.21 -5.38 -7.66
CA ILE A 239 6.68 -5.38 -9.05
C ILE A 239 6.53 -3.99 -9.66
N SER A 240 5.32 -3.44 -9.65
CA SER A 240 4.99 -2.14 -10.26
C SER A 240 5.75 -0.99 -9.61
N GLY A 241 5.89 -1.00 -8.28
CA GLY A 241 6.66 -0.02 -7.53
C GLY A 241 8.14 -0.02 -7.94
N THR A 242 8.74 -1.21 -8.10
CA THR A 242 10.12 -1.35 -8.59
C THR A 242 10.27 -0.81 -10.01
N LEU A 243 9.33 -1.14 -10.91
CA LEU A 243 9.34 -0.65 -12.28
C LEU A 243 9.20 0.88 -12.34
N LEU A 244 8.28 1.46 -11.56
CA LEU A 244 8.09 2.90 -11.50
C LEU A 244 9.31 3.62 -10.89
N ALA A 245 9.89 3.07 -9.83
CA ALA A 245 11.10 3.62 -9.24
C ALA A 245 12.27 3.60 -10.23
N GLY A 246 12.46 2.51 -10.95
CA GLY A 246 13.45 2.40 -12.03
C GLY A 246 13.21 3.39 -13.15
N PHE A 247 11.95 3.59 -13.55
CA PHE A 247 11.59 4.60 -14.54
C PHE A 247 11.98 6.01 -14.08
N PHE A 248 11.63 6.42 -12.87
CA PHE A 248 12.01 7.74 -12.35
C PHE A 248 13.53 7.91 -12.23
N ALA A 249 14.26 6.88 -11.78
CA ALA A 249 15.71 6.91 -11.71
C ALA A 249 16.37 7.06 -13.10
N SER A 250 15.79 6.45 -14.13
CA SER A 250 16.28 6.56 -15.51
C SER A 250 16.14 7.97 -16.08
N LEU A 251 15.11 8.72 -15.67
CA LEU A 251 14.93 10.12 -16.08
C LEU A 251 16.04 11.02 -15.53
N ASP A 252 16.53 10.75 -14.32
CA ASP A 252 17.62 11.55 -13.74
C ASP A 252 18.94 11.30 -14.47
N LYS A 253 19.26 10.03 -14.78
CA LYS A 253 20.46 9.67 -15.55
C LYS A 253 20.50 10.36 -16.91
N LYS A 254 19.36 10.39 -17.62
CA LYS A 254 19.26 11.08 -18.92
C LYS A 254 19.50 12.59 -18.79
N LYS A 255 18.99 13.23 -17.72
CA LYS A 255 19.23 14.67 -17.50
C LYS A 255 20.69 14.99 -17.22
N THR A 256 21.36 14.16 -16.41
CA THR A 256 22.79 14.33 -16.11
C THR A 256 23.62 14.19 -17.39
N ALA A 257 23.38 13.15 -18.19
CA ALA A 257 24.09 12.93 -19.45
C ALA A 257 23.90 14.08 -20.47
N ASN A 258 22.67 14.63 -20.56
CA ASN A 258 22.42 15.79 -21.45
C ASN A 258 23.15 17.05 -20.97
N ASN A 259 23.17 17.33 -19.67
CA ASN A 259 23.85 18.47 -19.10
C ASN A 259 25.38 18.38 -19.30
N GLU A 260 25.97 17.20 -19.15
CA GLU A 260 27.39 16.94 -19.41
C GLU A 260 27.75 17.13 -20.89
N SER A 261 26.89 16.68 -21.81
CA SER A 261 27.09 16.87 -23.26
C SER A 261 27.00 18.35 -23.69
N GLU A 262 26.08 19.12 -23.10
CA GLU A 262 25.96 20.56 -23.35
C GLU A 262 27.17 21.35 -22.81
N GLN A 263 27.70 20.97 -21.64
CA GLN A 263 28.92 21.57 -21.07
C GLN A 263 30.19 21.26 -21.86
N THR A 264 30.23 20.11 -22.54
CA THR A 264 31.39 19.70 -23.35
C THR A 264 31.35 20.34 -24.76
N ALA A 265 30.17 20.79 -25.19
CA ALA A 265 29.96 21.43 -26.51
C ALA A 265 30.06 22.93 -26.49
N ALA A 266 30.12 23.58 -25.31
CA ALA A 266 30.27 25.00 -25.08
C ALA A 266 31.72 25.38 -24.75
#